data_986674a5fbaa5f157c98c2a57044db82
#
_entry.id   986674a5fbaa5f157c98c2a57044db82
#
_cell.length_a   1.000
_cell.length_b   1.000
_cell.length_c   1.000
_cell.angle_alpha   90.00
_cell.angle_beta   90.00
_cell.angle_gamma   90.00
#
_symmetry.space_group_name_H-M   'P 1'
#
loop_
_entity.id
_entity.type
_entity.pdbx_description
1 polymer ?
#
loop_
_entity_poly.entity_id
_entity_poly.type
_entity_poly.pdbx_seq_one_letter_code
_entity_poly.pdbx_strand_id
1 'polypeptide(L)'
;MNTDQQQHTTHTLVTRLAVLCGAGAGACVLDQVTKLWVRTSIPEGTAVPFIPGVMELFHVSNTGAAFSVGSGNALFFVVLTAVVIAALVGFVVHEKNLPLPLIALLGGVAGGGIGNAIDRVLYGQVTDFFATTFVNFAVFNVADIFVTCGILIAFVYWMVWDKKQQHGSGNE
;
A
#
# COMPACT_ATOMS: atom_id res chain seq x y z
N MET A 1 -10.45 -43.06 -3.79
CA MET A 1 -9.79 -42.82 -2.50
C MET A 1 -8.63 -41.88 -2.78
N ASN A 2 -8.93 -40.56 -2.84
CA ASN A 2 -7.94 -39.52 -3.01
C ASN A 2 -8.31 -38.41 -2.04
N THR A 3 -7.66 -38.50 -0.90
CA THR A 3 -7.73 -37.52 0.18
C THR A 3 -6.73 -36.43 -0.11
N ASP A 4 -7.02 -35.52 -1.05
CA ASP A 4 -6.42 -34.20 -1.04
C ASP A 4 -7.12 -33.36 0.04
N GLN A 5 -6.83 -33.72 1.26
CA GLN A 5 -7.00 -32.79 2.37
C GLN A 5 -6.03 -31.64 2.10
N GLN A 6 -6.55 -30.54 1.53
CA GLN A 6 -5.87 -29.25 1.62
C GLN A 6 -5.72 -28.95 3.11
N GLN A 7 -4.57 -29.34 3.66
CA GLN A 7 -4.16 -28.92 4.99
C GLN A 7 -4.11 -27.39 4.96
N HIS A 8 -5.14 -26.76 5.52
CA HIS A 8 -5.09 -25.34 5.87
C HIS A 8 -3.96 -25.18 6.89
N THR A 9 -2.78 -24.84 6.41
CA THR A 9 -1.64 -24.52 7.26
C THR A 9 -1.95 -23.24 7.99
N THR A 10 -2.48 -23.36 9.21
CA THR A 10 -2.67 -22.22 10.11
C THR A 10 -1.30 -21.70 10.51
N HIS A 11 -0.88 -20.59 9.92
CA HIS A 11 0.40 -19.97 10.26
C HIS A 11 0.37 -19.37 11.67
N THR A 12 1.47 -19.49 12.39
CA THR A 12 1.59 -18.90 13.73
C THR A 12 1.41 -17.39 13.68
N LEU A 13 0.94 -16.78 14.77
CA LEU A 13 0.80 -15.32 14.85
C LEU A 13 2.14 -14.62 14.57
N VAL A 14 3.25 -15.20 15.06
CA VAL A 14 4.60 -14.65 14.83
C VAL A 14 4.92 -14.61 13.33
N THR A 15 4.68 -15.71 12.59
CA THR A 15 4.91 -15.77 11.14
C THR A 15 4.04 -14.73 10.41
N ARG A 16 2.78 -14.61 10.79
CA ARG A 16 1.84 -13.67 10.16
C ARG A 16 2.27 -12.22 10.38
N LEU A 17 2.62 -11.86 11.62
CA LEU A 17 3.13 -10.53 11.93
C LEU A 17 4.50 -10.26 11.28
N ALA A 18 5.39 -11.26 11.20
CA ALA A 18 6.67 -11.13 10.51
C ALA A 18 6.47 -10.83 9.01
N VAL A 19 5.53 -11.51 8.34
CA VAL A 19 5.20 -11.25 6.93
C VAL A 19 4.59 -9.87 6.76
N LEU A 20 3.62 -9.49 7.62
CA LEU A 20 2.99 -8.16 7.59
C LEU A 20 4.04 -7.04 7.74
N CYS A 21 4.87 -7.14 8.78
CA CYS A 21 5.90 -6.14 9.08
C CYS A 21 7.01 -6.12 8.02
N GLY A 22 7.45 -7.29 7.54
CA GLY A 22 8.49 -7.39 6.51
C GLY A 22 8.04 -6.76 5.18
N ALA A 23 6.84 -7.08 4.71
CA ALA A 23 6.27 -6.47 3.51
C ALA A 23 6.04 -4.96 3.69
N GLY A 24 5.54 -4.54 4.85
CA GLY A 24 5.34 -3.13 5.19
C GLY A 24 6.64 -2.35 5.24
N ALA A 25 7.67 -2.89 5.88
CA ALA A 25 8.99 -2.28 5.92
C ALA A 25 9.60 -2.14 4.52
N GLY A 26 9.50 -3.19 3.69
CA GLY A 26 9.96 -3.16 2.29
C GLY A 26 9.27 -2.08 1.47
N ALA A 27 7.94 -1.98 1.54
CA ALA A 27 7.17 -0.95 0.84
C ALA A 27 7.53 0.47 1.32
N CYS A 28 7.62 0.68 2.63
CA CYS A 28 7.99 1.96 3.22
C CYS A 28 9.41 2.39 2.83
N VAL A 29 10.38 1.47 2.89
CA VAL A 29 11.77 1.76 2.50
C VAL A 29 11.85 2.12 1.02
N LEU A 30 11.17 1.36 0.14
CA LEU A 30 11.17 1.64 -1.30
C LEU A 30 10.57 3.02 -1.58
N ASP A 31 9.44 3.36 -0.94
CA ASP A 31 8.83 4.67 -1.07
C ASP A 31 9.77 5.79 -0.61
N GLN A 32 10.34 5.69 0.59
CA GLN A 32 11.19 6.74 1.14
C GLN A 32 12.51 6.91 0.37
N VAL A 33 13.10 5.82 -0.13
CA VAL A 33 14.31 5.89 -0.97
C VAL A 33 14.01 6.58 -2.30
N THR A 34 12.90 6.24 -2.95
CA THR A 34 12.51 6.90 -4.22
C THR A 34 12.17 8.36 -4.02
N LYS A 35 11.45 8.72 -2.96
CA LYS A 35 11.17 10.12 -2.60
C LYS A 35 12.44 10.90 -2.27
N LEU A 36 13.37 10.32 -1.52
CA LEU A 36 14.66 10.95 -1.24
C LEU A 36 15.43 11.22 -2.53
N TRP A 37 15.50 10.23 -3.43
CA TRP A 37 16.14 10.40 -4.72
C TRP A 37 15.49 11.52 -5.54
N VAL A 38 14.16 11.58 -5.62
CA VAL A 38 13.45 12.65 -6.33
C VAL A 38 13.77 14.02 -5.74
N ARG A 39 13.67 14.18 -4.41
CA ARG A 39 13.97 15.45 -3.71
C ARG A 39 15.38 15.93 -3.94
N THR A 40 16.34 15.03 -4.11
CA THR A 40 17.76 15.39 -4.30
C THR A 40 18.16 15.56 -5.75
N SER A 41 17.43 14.95 -6.70
CA SER A 41 17.83 14.89 -8.13
C SER A 41 16.97 15.73 -9.05
N ILE A 42 15.72 16.02 -8.67
CA ILE A 42 14.75 16.73 -9.52
C ILE A 42 14.28 17.98 -8.75
N PRO A 43 14.59 19.20 -9.23
CA PRO A 43 14.06 20.41 -8.62
C PRO A 43 12.52 20.42 -8.57
N GLU A 44 11.96 20.92 -7.47
CA GLU A 44 10.50 21.01 -7.34
C GLU A 44 9.88 21.87 -8.46
N GLY A 45 8.74 21.43 -8.98
CA GLY A 45 8.05 22.07 -10.10
C GLY A 45 8.66 21.75 -11.48
N THR A 46 9.65 20.84 -11.57
CA THR A 46 10.23 20.42 -12.84
C THR A 46 9.81 19.01 -13.23
N ALA A 47 9.68 18.79 -14.55
CA ALA A 47 9.37 17.49 -15.12
C ALA A 47 10.57 16.96 -15.91
N VAL A 48 10.84 15.65 -15.78
CA VAL A 48 11.87 14.92 -16.53
C VAL A 48 11.20 13.74 -17.24
N PRO A 49 11.40 13.53 -18.55
CA PRO A 49 10.84 12.38 -19.26
C PRO A 49 11.26 11.06 -18.59
N PHE A 50 10.30 10.15 -18.38
CA PHE A 50 10.56 8.83 -17.81
C PHE A 50 10.20 7.71 -18.80
N ILE A 51 8.93 7.64 -19.24
CA ILE A 51 8.47 6.74 -20.30
C ILE A 51 7.84 7.62 -21.38
N PRO A 52 8.50 7.79 -22.55
CA PRO A 52 8.03 8.69 -23.59
C PRO A 52 6.57 8.44 -23.98
N GLY A 53 5.75 9.50 -23.95
CA GLY A 53 4.32 9.45 -24.28
C GLY A 53 3.42 8.78 -23.25
N VAL A 54 3.96 8.27 -22.14
CA VAL A 54 3.19 7.58 -21.09
C VAL A 54 3.33 8.29 -19.73
N MET A 55 4.56 8.56 -19.31
CA MET A 55 4.83 9.04 -17.95
C MET A 55 6.08 9.92 -17.89
N GLU A 56 6.02 10.93 -17.06
CA GLU A 56 7.17 11.76 -16.68
C GLU A 56 7.34 11.78 -15.16
N LEU A 57 8.53 12.15 -14.70
CA LEU A 57 8.81 12.41 -13.29
C LEU A 57 8.64 13.91 -13.05
N PHE A 58 7.55 14.30 -12.43
CA PHE A 58 7.21 15.68 -12.12
C PHE A 58 7.20 15.87 -10.60
N HIS A 59 8.26 16.47 -10.05
CA HIS A 59 8.39 16.64 -8.60
C HIS A 59 7.44 17.70 -8.09
N VAL A 60 6.47 17.31 -7.28
CA VAL A 60 5.52 18.21 -6.63
C VAL A 60 5.35 17.89 -5.15
N SER A 61 5.06 18.92 -4.37
CA SER A 61 4.72 18.82 -2.94
C SER A 61 3.20 18.86 -2.77
N ASN A 62 2.63 17.78 -2.22
CA ASN A 62 1.18 17.62 -2.05
C ASN A 62 0.81 17.74 -0.56
N THR A 63 0.05 18.79 -0.22
CA THR A 63 -0.41 19.03 1.16
C THR A 63 -1.74 18.34 1.50
N GLY A 64 -2.38 17.69 0.51
CA GLY A 64 -3.67 17.01 0.66
C GLY A 64 -3.61 15.50 0.38
N ALA A 65 -4.76 14.96 -0.02
CA ALA A 65 -4.89 13.66 -0.68
C ALA A 65 -4.88 13.84 -2.21
N ALA A 66 -5.34 12.82 -2.96
CA ALA A 66 -5.49 12.91 -4.40
C ALA A 66 -6.27 14.19 -4.79
N PHE A 67 -5.82 14.87 -5.84
CA PHE A 67 -6.37 16.15 -6.30
C PHE A 67 -6.38 17.25 -5.22
N SER A 68 -5.41 17.21 -4.28
CA SER A 68 -5.26 18.18 -3.18
C SER A 68 -6.48 18.30 -2.25
N VAL A 69 -7.32 17.27 -2.20
CA VAL A 69 -8.44 17.23 -1.26
C VAL A 69 -7.92 17.23 0.17
N GLY A 70 -8.48 18.11 1.03
CA GLY A 70 -8.06 18.24 2.43
C GLY A 70 -6.70 18.92 2.64
N SER A 71 -6.23 19.73 1.68
CA SER A 71 -4.95 20.45 1.77
C SER A 71 -4.79 21.18 3.10
N GLY A 72 -3.58 21.13 3.67
CA GLY A 72 -3.26 21.75 4.96
C GLY A 72 -3.59 20.90 6.19
N ASN A 73 -4.22 19.72 6.04
CA ASN A 73 -4.61 18.87 7.17
C ASN A 73 -3.68 17.64 7.32
N ALA A 74 -2.36 17.85 7.33
CA ALA A 74 -1.38 16.76 7.46
C ALA A 74 -1.66 15.83 8.65
N LEU A 75 -1.98 16.38 9.82
CA LEU A 75 -2.29 15.61 11.03
C LEU A 75 -3.52 14.71 10.85
N PHE A 76 -4.56 15.18 10.18
CA PHE A 76 -5.75 14.36 9.89
C PHE A 76 -5.35 13.09 9.12
N PHE A 77 -4.54 13.22 8.07
CA PHE A 77 -4.10 12.07 7.28
C PHE A 77 -3.18 11.13 8.06
N VAL A 78 -2.33 11.64 8.94
CA VAL A 78 -1.49 10.82 9.83
C VAL A 78 -2.35 10.01 10.80
N VAL A 79 -3.34 10.64 11.43
CA VAL A 79 -4.27 9.95 12.34
C VAL A 79 -5.10 8.92 11.59
N LEU A 80 -5.65 9.27 10.43
CA LEU A 80 -6.39 8.33 9.58
C LEU A 80 -5.54 7.11 9.20
N THR A 81 -4.29 7.33 8.79
CA THR A 81 -3.35 6.26 8.48
C THR A 81 -3.11 5.36 9.71
N ALA A 82 -2.91 5.94 10.89
CA ALA A 82 -2.72 5.17 12.12
C ALA A 82 -3.94 4.30 12.45
N VAL A 83 -5.16 4.84 12.29
CA VAL A 83 -6.42 4.09 12.49
C VAL A 83 -6.54 2.94 11.50
N VAL A 84 -6.24 3.17 10.21
CA VAL A 84 -6.28 2.12 9.18
C VAL A 84 -5.26 1.02 9.49
N ILE A 85 -4.03 1.38 9.86
CA ILE A 85 -2.99 0.39 10.23
C ILE A 85 -3.43 -0.42 11.45
N ALA A 86 -3.98 0.22 12.49
CA ALA A 86 -4.49 -0.48 13.65
C ALA A 86 -5.60 -1.48 13.28
N ALA A 87 -6.51 -1.08 12.38
CA ALA A 87 -7.57 -1.97 11.87
C ALA A 87 -6.98 -3.16 11.07
N LEU A 88 -5.99 -2.92 10.20
CA LEU A 88 -5.31 -3.98 9.44
C LEU A 88 -4.58 -4.97 10.36
N VAL A 89 -3.86 -4.47 11.37
CA VAL A 89 -3.20 -5.33 12.36
C VAL A 89 -4.22 -6.12 13.16
N GLY A 90 -5.29 -5.47 13.62
CA GLY A 90 -6.39 -6.13 14.33
C GLY A 90 -7.04 -7.23 13.50
N PHE A 91 -7.30 -6.97 12.21
CA PHE A 91 -7.83 -7.95 11.27
C PHE A 91 -6.88 -9.15 11.11
N VAL A 92 -5.58 -8.90 10.89
CA VAL A 92 -4.59 -9.97 10.75
C VAL A 92 -4.43 -10.76 12.06
N VAL A 93 -4.57 -10.15 13.23
CA VAL A 93 -4.51 -10.87 14.53
C VAL A 93 -5.76 -11.71 14.76
N HIS A 94 -6.94 -11.18 14.41
CA HIS A 94 -8.22 -11.85 14.65
C HIS A 94 -8.45 -13.02 13.69
N GLU A 95 -8.25 -12.82 12.40
CA GLU A 95 -8.48 -13.81 11.35
C GLU A 95 -7.30 -14.79 11.23
N LYS A 96 -7.40 -15.95 11.90
CA LYS A 96 -6.29 -16.92 12.04
C LYS A 96 -5.93 -17.65 10.73
N ASN A 97 -6.84 -17.75 9.78
CA ASN A 97 -6.72 -18.57 8.56
C ASN A 97 -6.33 -17.76 7.33
N LEU A 98 -5.87 -16.51 7.48
CA LEU A 98 -5.48 -15.69 6.34
C LEU A 98 -4.26 -16.28 5.62
N PRO A 99 -4.30 -16.37 4.28
CA PRO A 99 -3.15 -16.80 3.50
C PRO A 99 -2.03 -15.75 3.54
N LEU A 100 -0.77 -16.21 3.60
CA LEU A 100 0.39 -15.32 3.69
C LEU A 100 0.47 -14.28 2.55
N PRO A 101 0.12 -14.59 1.28
CA PRO A 101 0.11 -13.59 0.22
C PRO A 101 -0.85 -12.43 0.52
N LEU A 102 -2.03 -12.70 1.09
CA LEU A 102 -2.96 -11.66 1.49
C LEU A 102 -2.37 -10.79 2.61
N ILE A 103 -1.73 -11.41 3.61
CA ILE A 103 -1.06 -10.69 4.70
C ILE A 103 0.07 -9.81 4.16
N ALA A 104 0.84 -10.29 3.19
CA ALA A 104 1.91 -9.51 2.55
C ALA A 104 1.35 -8.29 1.79
N LEU A 105 0.23 -8.44 1.07
CA LEU A 105 -0.46 -7.31 0.41
C LEU A 105 -0.93 -6.26 1.42
N LEU A 106 -1.55 -6.70 2.54
CA LEU A 106 -1.97 -5.80 3.62
C LEU A 106 -0.76 -5.12 4.28
N GLY A 107 0.36 -5.82 4.40
CA GLY A 107 1.64 -5.25 4.84
C GLY A 107 2.12 -4.15 3.89
N GLY A 108 2.10 -4.39 2.58
CA GLY A 108 2.42 -3.38 1.57
C GLY A 108 1.55 -2.13 1.66
N VAL A 109 0.22 -2.31 1.85
CA VAL A 109 -0.72 -1.20 2.09
C VAL A 109 -0.34 -0.40 3.33
N ALA A 110 -0.07 -1.08 4.45
CA ALA A 110 0.35 -0.42 5.68
C ALA A 110 1.67 0.34 5.50
N GLY A 111 2.65 -0.27 4.81
CA GLY A 111 3.95 0.35 4.53
C GLY A 111 3.85 1.58 3.64
N GLY A 112 3.02 1.54 2.59
CA GLY A 112 2.73 2.71 1.75
C GLY A 112 2.07 3.84 2.57
N GLY A 113 1.06 3.50 3.37
CA GLY A 113 0.45 4.48 4.29
C GLY A 113 1.47 5.11 5.23
N ILE A 114 2.36 4.31 5.83
CA ILE A 114 3.45 4.80 6.69
C ILE A 114 4.38 5.72 5.90
N GLY A 115 4.76 5.37 4.68
CA GLY A 115 5.61 6.21 3.83
C GLY A 115 5.05 7.61 3.63
N ASN A 116 3.77 7.73 3.27
CA ASN A 116 3.09 9.01 3.15
C ASN A 116 2.88 9.72 4.50
N ALA A 117 2.73 8.98 5.60
CA ALA A 117 2.64 9.58 6.94
C ALA A 117 3.98 10.15 7.41
N ILE A 118 5.10 9.49 7.13
CA ILE A 118 6.45 9.99 7.42
C ILE A 118 6.66 11.35 6.75
N ASP A 119 6.36 11.49 5.47
CA ASP A 119 6.50 12.76 4.75
C ASP A 119 5.65 13.86 5.42
N ARG A 120 4.41 13.55 5.80
CA ARG A 120 3.52 14.53 6.46
C ARG A 120 4.02 14.97 7.83
N VAL A 121 4.60 14.05 8.60
CA VAL A 121 5.17 14.37 9.92
C VAL A 121 6.43 15.23 9.79
N LEU A 122 7.30 14.89 8.81
CA LEU A 122 8.60 15.56 8.67
C LEU A 122 8.51 16.87 7.89
N TYR A 123 7.67 16.92 6.86
CA TYR A 123 7.64 18.04 5.90
C TYR A 123 6.29 18.76 5.82
N GLY A 124 5.23 18.24 6.48
CA GLY A 124 3.87 18.76 6.37
C GLY A 124 3.17 18.45 5.04
N GLN A 125 3.83 17.78 4.13
CA GLN A 125 3.40 17.48 2.76
C GLN A 125 3.97 16.15 2.28
N VAL A 126 3.46 15.63 1.17
CA VAL A 126 3.94 14.39 0.55
C VAL A 126 4.67 14.72 -0.73
N THR A 127 5.79 14.06 -0.99
CA THR A 127 6.51 14.14 -2.26
C THR A 127 5.86 13.22 -3.29
N ASP A 128 5.23 13.78 -4.33
CA ASP A 128 4.66 13.08 -5.47
C ASP A 128 5.50 13.34 -6.71
N PHE A 129 5.58 12.35 -7.62
CA PHE A 129 6.47 12.50 -8.76
C PHE A 129 6.10 11.71 -10.02
N PHE A 130 5.20 10.73 -9.99
CA PHE A 130 4.72 10.05 -11.19
C PHE A 130 3.56 10.84 -11.82
N ALA A 131 3.78 11.47 -12.95
CA ALA A 131 2.77 12.17 -13.73
C ALA A 131 2.49 11.43 -15.05
N THR A 132 1.22 11.14 -15.33
CA THR A 132 0.80 10.56 -16.62
C THR A 132 0.68 11.64 -17.67
N THR A 133 1.14 11.35 -18.91
CA THR A 133 1.13 12.33 -20.00
C THR A 133 -0.06 12.17 -20.96
N PHE A 134 -0.70 11.00 -20.98
CA PHE A 134 -1.81 10.66 -21.90
C PHE A 134 -3.20 10.87 -21.27
N VAL A 135 -3.28 11.09 -19.97
CA VAL A 135 -4.51 11.36 -19.23
C VAL A 135 -4.22 12.32 -18.09
N ASN A 136 -5.18 13.23 -17.83
CA ASN A 136 -5.08 14.12 -16.69
C ASN A 136 -5.42 13.36 -15.40
N PHE A 137 -4.37 12.92 -14.70
CA PHE A 137 -4.47 12.22 -13.43
C PHE A 137 -3.62 12.92 -12.37
N ALA A 138 -3.98 12.78 -11.11
CA ALA A 138 -3.19 13.32 -10.01
C ALA A 138 -1.77 12.74 -10.04
N VAL A 139 -0.75 13.56 -9.78
CA VAL A 139 0.61 13.08 -9.58
C VAL A 139 0.63 12.21 -8.33
N PHE A 140 1.34 11.09 -8.37
CA PHE A 140 1.37 10.10 -7.30
C PHE A 140 2.80 9.58 -7.05
N ASN A 141 2.96 8.74 -6.05
CA ASN A 141 4.24 8.20 -5.63
C ASN A 141 4.20 6.66 -5.44
N VAL A 142 5.30 6.08 -4.98
CA VAL A 142 5.40 4.62 -4.75
C VAL A 142 4.46 4.15 -3.63
N ALA A 143 4.28 4.93 -2.57
CA ALA A 143 3.33 4.60 -1.50
C ALA A 143 1.89 4.46 -2.03
N ASP A 144 1.47 5.36 -2.93
CA ASP A 144 0.13 5.33 -3.52
C ASP A 144 -0.09 4.08 -4.38
N ILE A 145 0.96 3.60 -5.07
CA ILE A 145 0.92 2.33 -5.80
C ILE A 145 0.68 1.18 -4.83
N PHE A 146 1.45 1.11 -3.72
CA PHE A 146 1.26 0.06 -2.72
C PHE A 146 -0.13 0.11 -2.09
N VAL A 147 -0.63 1.30 -1.75
CA VAL A 147 -1.96 1.45 -1.16
C VAL A 147 -3.04 1.07 -2.17
N THR A 148 -3.06 1.65 -3.36
CA THR A 148 -4.14 1.45 -4.33
C THR A 148 -4.13 0.05 -4.92
N CYS A 149 -2.99 -0.39 -5.49
CA CYS A 149 -2.87 -1.72 -6.06
C CYS A 149 -2.95 -2.81 -4.98
N GLY A 150 -2.36 -2.55 -3.80
CA GLY A 150 -2.41 -3.48 -2.68
C GLY A 150 -3.84 -3.75 -2.21
N ILE A 151 -4.66 -2.71 -2.04
CA ILE A 151 -6.08 -2.85 -1.67
C ILE A 151 -6.86 -3.60 -2.75
N LEU A 152 -6.71 -3.21 -4.02
CA LEU A 152 -7.44 -3.84 -5.13
C LEU A 152 -7.09 -5.33 -5.26
N ILE A 153 -5.80 -5.66 -5.24
CA ILE A 153 -5.32 -7.04 -5.36
C ILE A 153 -5.75 -7.85 -4.11
N ALA A 154 -5.63 -7.28 -2.91
CA ALA A 154 -6.04 -7.94 -1.67
C ALA A 154 -7.54 -8.24 -1.69
N PHE A 155 -8.37 -7.31 -2.16
CA PHE A 155 -9.81 -7.49 -2.27
C PHE A 155 -10.18 -8.61 -3.25
N VAL A 156 -9.59 -8.60 -4.46
CA VAL A 156 -9.82 -9.67 -5.45
C VAL A 156 -9.33 -11.02 -4.92
N TYR A 157 -8.14 -11.04 -4.32
CA TYR A 157 -7.58 -12.25 -3.73
C TYR A 157 -8.49 -12.82 -2.64
N TRP A 158 -8.97 -11.96 -1.72
CA TRP A 158 -9.87 -12.35 -0.65
C TRP A 158 -11.19 -12.91 -1.19
N MET A 159 -11.80 -12.28 -2.19
CA MET A 159 -13.03 -12.77 -2.82
C MET A 159 -12.88 -14.18 -3.44
N VAL A 160 -11.74 -14.43 -4.10
CA VAL A 160 -11.47 -15.76 -4.70
C VAL A 160 -11.20 -16.79 -3.63
N TRP A 161 -10.46 -16.41 -2.59
CA TRP A 161 -10.15 -17.29 -1.47
C TRP A 161 -11.40 -17.66 -0.67
N ASP A 162 -12.26 -16.71 -0.32
CA ASP A 162 -13.49 -16.92 0.43
C ASP A 162 -14.45 -17.86 -0.31
N LYS A 163 -14.64 -17.69 -1.62
CA LYS A 163 -15.44 -18.60 -2.45
C LYS A 163 -14.94 -20.04 -2.39
N LYS A 164 -13.63 -20.27 -2.39
CA LYS A 164 -13.05 -21.62 -2.29
C LYS A 164 -13.36 -22.28 -0.94
N GLN A 165 -13.38 -21.50 0.14
CA GLN A 165 -13.74 -22.00 1.47
C GLN A 165 -15.19 -22.46 1.54
N GLN A 166 -16.11 -21.65 1.01
CA GLN A 166 -17.55 -21.96 1.03
C GLN A 166 -17.89 -23.21 0.19
N HIS A 167 -17.23 -23.43 -0.95
CA HIS A 167 -17.45 -24.62 -1.79
C HIS A 167 -16.81 -25.90 -1.21
N GLY A 168 -15.76 -25.76 -0.42
CA GLY A 168 -15.12 -26.89 0.27
C GLY A 168 -15.94 -27.43 1.45
N SER A 169 -16.72 -26.60 2.12
CA SER A 169 -17.56 -26.98 3.27
C SER A 169 -18.97 -27.48 2.91
N GLY A 170 -19.40 -27.34 1.65
CA GLY A 170 -20.73 -27.76 1.19
C GLY A 170 -20.84 -29.17 0.62
N ASN A 171 -19.74 -29.94 0.62
CA ASN A 171 -19.68 -31.31 0.10
C ASN A 171 -19.47 -32.39 1.21
N GLU A 172 -19.77 -32.04 2.46
CA GLU A 172 -19.80 -33.02 3.58
C GLU A 172 -21.28 -33.32 3.97
#